data_a7b45fcf79ce0b21c1d21b47155fdc0c
#
_entry.id   a7b45fcf79ce0b21c1d21b47155fdc0c
#
_cell.length_a   1.000
_cell.length_b   1.000
_cell.length_c   1.000
_cell.angle_alpha   90.00
_cell.angle_beta   90.00
_cell.angle_gamma   90.00
#
_symmetry.space_group_name_H-M   'P 1'
#
loop_
_entity.id
_entity.type
_entity.pdbx_description
1 polymer ?
#
loop_
_entity_poly.entity_id
_entity_poly.type
_entity_poly.pdbx_seq_one_letter_code
_entity_poly.pdbx_strand_id
1 'polypeptide(L)'
;WQARNYLESNALNEGLSLLQLLKGDALFPKRLYPFLDEQLAYAYYLSESYENAANYLIDALPNAVDNNAKSRWYYLIAQMWQKASRIDEAYKWYKKANEFSPNPIIGVYAKINMVRIEAKKLNQSWEFLANDLLKITRKEKYKPYVDIIYFEMAKLAIQNKAFEKANQWLITSITSNRSNAQQKQQSFELLGDINYQNDNYAIAEIAYDSLNNILKSNPQYETIQLRKKWLSTINDQTIIYQQEDSLQYIYQMPKEYQEYKAKQYYIRKQAKEEIIKQLFNEPTGNSKAPNNIESVNVNVYSGVSNNTGTNFYFLNNNNLIQGKQQFIQKWGARPNVDMWRRKTSSNMVNAMSRPSSINSINSNSDSIVSQVTKEQIKDTAKLTLIASTADYTNSEIRWNNAALATAQTYLLK
;
A
#
# COMPACT_ATOMS: atom_id res chain seq x y z
N TRP A 1 32.92 0.29 31.04
CA TRP A 1 31.61 0.54 31.64
C TRP A 1 31.41 2.04 31.93
N GLN A 2 32.32 2.71 32.61
CA GLN A 2 32.18 4.13 32.94
C GLN A 2 32.00 5.02 31.70
N ALA A 3 32.82 4.82 30.66
CA ALA A 3 32.68 5.57 29.43
C ALA A 3 31.31 5.34 28.77
N ARG A 4 30.81 4.10 28.74
CA ARG A 4 29.47 3.80 28.22
C ARG A 4 28.37 4.47 29.04
N ASN A 5 28.52 4.50 30.36
CA ASN A 5 27.57 5.20 31.24
C ASN A 5 27.52 6.70 30.92
N TYR A 6 28.68 7.35 30.68
CA TYR A 6 28.69 8.73 30.19
C TYR A 6 27.96 8.92 28.86
N LEU A 7 28.18 8.02 27.89
CA LEU A 7 27.50 8.10 26.60
C LEU A 7 25.98 7.93 26.71
N GLU A 8 25.51 6.98 27.53
CA GLU A 8 24.08 6.75 27.79
C GLU A 8 23.41 7.88 28.58
N SER A 9 24.17 8.58 29.45
CA SER A 9 23.70 9.74 30.19
C SER A 9 23.83 11.07 29.43
N ASN A 10 24.15 11.01 28.14
CA ASN A 10 24.32 12.14 27.23
C ASN A 10 25.54 13.06 27.59
N ALA A 11 26.47 12.57 28.40
CA ALA A 11 27.75 13.22 28.72
C ALA A 11 28.81 12.81 27.67
N LEU A 12 28.59 13.25 26.40
CA LEU A 12 29.36 12.77 25.23
C LEU A 12 30.84 13.13 25.31
N ASN A 13 31.17 14.35 25.77
CA ASN A 13 32.55 14.85 25.84
C ASN A 13 33.36 14.05 26.85
N GLU A 14 32.80 13.78 28.03
CA GLU A 14 33.42 13.02 29.09
C GLU A 14 33.63 11.55 28.65
N GLY A 15 32.61 10.97 28.03
CA GLY A 15 32.69 9.62 27.48
C GLY A 15 33.76 9.49 26.41
N LEU A 16 33.79 10.41 25.44
CA LEU A 16 34.77 10.42 24.34
C LEU A 16 36.19 10.65 24.87
N SER A 17 36.38 11.63 25.79
CA SER A 17 37.70 11.93 26.39
C SER A 17 38.25 10.72 27.13
N LEU A 18 37.44 10.01 27.89
CA LEU A 18 37.85 8.81 28.60
C LEU A 18 38.25 7.68 27.63
N LEU A 19 37.49 7.47 26.54
CA LEU A 19 37.79 6.46 25.53
C LEU A 19 39.09 6.79 24.78
N GLN A 20 39.31 8.07 24.44
CA GLN A 20 40.53 8.52 23.79
C GLN A 20 41.76 8.36 24.69
N LEU A 21 41.62 8.67 25.99
CA LEU A 21 42.67 8.44 26.94
C LEU A 21 43.06 6.97 27.05
N LEU A 22 42.07 6.07 27.10
CA LEU A 22 42.31 4.63 27.08
C LEU A 22 42.95 4.15 25.79
N LYS A 23 42.60 4.75 24.63
CA LYS A 23 43.18 4.42 23.33
C LYS A 23 44.67 4.84 23.25
N GLY A 24 45.03 5.93 23.92
CA GLY A 24 46.42 6.44 24.01
C GLY A 24 47.26 5.75 25.06
N ASP A 25 46.71 4.97 25.97
CA ASP A 25 47.45 4.28 27.03
C ASP A 25 48.23 3.08 26.49
N ALA A 26 49.52 3.14 26.51
CA ALA A 26 50.43 2.06 26.08
C ALA A 26 50.29 0.76 26.90
N LEU A 27 49.77 0.85 28.14
CA LEU A 27 49.50 -0.28 29.02
C LEU A 27 48.13 -0.90 28.83
N PHE A 28 47.28 -0.30 27.99
CA PHE A 28 45.94 -0.84 27.73
C PHE A 28 46.03 -2.20 27.02
N PRO A 29 45.35 -3.25 27.50
CA PRO A 29 45.47 -4.60 26.94
C PRO A 29 45.04 -4.70 25.49
N LYS A 30 45.93 -5.09 24.61
CA LYS A 30 45.66 -5.20 23.14
C LYS A 30 44.41 -6.01 22.79
N ARG A 31 44.11 -7.05 23.56
CA ARG A 31 42.89 -7.89 23.39
C ARG A 31 41.60 -7.12 23.54
N LEU A 32 41.62 -5.98 24.22
CA LEU A 32 40.43 -5.14 24.48
C LEU A 32 40.28 -3.97 23.49
N TYR A 33 41.25 -3.79 22.57
CA TYR A 33 41.14 -2.74 21.55
C TYR A 33 39.84 -2.85 20.70
N PRO A 34 39.39 -4.02 20.23
CA PRO A 34 38.15 -4.10 19.47
C PRO A 34 36.91 -3.65 20.27
N PHE A 35 36.88 -3.90 21.58
CA PHE A 35 35.81 -3.40 22.46
C PHE A 35 35.89 -1.88 22.64
N LEU A 36 37.12 -1.35 22.78
CA LEU A 36 37.33 0.08 22.87
C LEU A 36 36.90 0.78 21.58
N ASP A 37 37.27 0.22 20.44
CA ASP A 37 36.92 0.75 19.11
C ASP A 37 35.42 0.69 18.86
N GLU A 38 34.70 -0.33 19.33
CA GLU A 38 33.26 -0.39 19.33
C GLU A 38 32.63 0.78 20.13
N GLN A 39 33.14 1.07 21.32
CA GLN A 39 32.63 2.20 22.12
C GLN A 39 32.99 3.56 21.52
N LEU A 40 34.18 3.68 20.90
CA LEU A 40 34.57 4.88 20.16
C LEU A 40 33.69 5.08 18.93
N ALA A 41 33.39 4.03 18.19
CA ALA A 41 32.46 4.09 17.07
C ALA A 41 31.09 4.60 17.51
N TYR A 42 30.58 4.12 18.66
CA TYR A 42 29.30 4.56 19.21
C TYR A 42 29.37 6.02 19.65
N ALA A 43 30.41 6.45 20.33
CA ALA A 43 30.61 7.84 20.73
C ALA A 43 30.65 8.80 19.55
N TYR A 44 31.40 8.44 18.50
CA TYR A 44 31.46 9.23 17.26
C TYR A 44 30.16 9.21 16.48
N TYR A 45 29.39 8.14 16.55
CA TYR A 45 28.03 8.10 15.97
C TYR A 45 27.10 9.09 16.68
N LEU A 46 27.11 9.13 18.00
CA LEU A 46 26.31 10.06 18.80
C LEU A 46 26.73 11.52 18.58
N SER A 47 28.00 11.79 18.34
CA SER A 47 28.52 13.12 17.98
C SER A 47 28.40 13.46 16.49
N GLU A 48 27.66 12.65 15.71
CA GLU A 48 27.44 12.80 14.27
C GLU A 48 28.71 12.79 13.40
N SER A 49 29.84 12.41 13.97
CA SER A 49 31.10 12.25 13.25
C SER A 49 31.17 10.89 12.55
N TYR A 50 30.31 10.73 11.52
CA TYR A 50 30.05 9.43 10.89
C TYR A 50 31.25 8.78 10.21
N GLU A 51 32.20 9.57 9.68
CA GLU A 51 33.43 9.05 9.08
C GLU A 51 34.31 8.36 10.13
N ASN A 52 34.52 9.02 11.28
CA ASN A 52 35.26 8.43 12.40
C ASN A 52 34.52 7.21 12.98
N ALA A 53 33.19 7.31 13.14
CA ALA A 53 32.36 6.21 13.61
C ALA A 53 32.51 4.97 12.70
N ALA A 54 32.53 5.15 11.37
CA ALA A 54 32.72 4.07 10.43
C ALA A 54 34.11 3.42 10.55
N ASN A 55 35.17 4.24 10.64
CA ASN A 55 36.56 3.74 10.77
C ASN A 55 36.74 2.93 12.06
N TYR A 56 36.29 3.45 13.19
CA TYR A 56 36.39 2.72 14.46
C TYR A 56 35.53 1.45 14.49
N LEU A 57 34.35 1.44 13.83
CA LEU A 57 33.56 0.23 13.73
C LEU A 57 34.20 -0.82 12.81
N ILE A 58 34.98 -0.40 11.80
CA ILE A 58 35.79 -1.32 10.99
C ILE A 58 36.89 -1.96 11.85
N ASP A 59 37.58 -1.18 12.66
CA ASP A 59 38.63 -1.68 13.57
C ASP A 59 38.06 -2.62 14.64
N ALA A 60 36.80 -2.39 15.03
CA ALA A 60 36.07 -3.22 15.99
C ALA A 60 35.52 -4.55 15.41
N LEU A 61 35.55 -4.78 14.09
CA LEU A 61 35.00 -6.00 13.46
C LEU A 61 35.48 -7.33 14.08
N PRO A 62 36.72 -7.47 14.59
CA PRO A 62 37.15 -8.68 15.29
C PRO A 62 36.31 -9.00 16.53
N ASN A 63 35.66 -8.00 17.13
CA ASN A 63 34.78 -8.17 18.29
C ASN A 63 33.38 -8.67 17.95
N ALA A 64 33.03 -8.79 16.68
CA ALA A 64 31.73 -9.32 16.26
C ALA A 64 31.62 -10.79 16.65
N VAL A 65 30.67 -11.09 17.56
CA VAL A 65 30.52 -12.39 18.23
C VAL A 65 30.20 -13.51 17.24
N ASP A 66 29.39 -13.21 16.22
CA ASP A 66 28.94 -14.18 15.21
C ASP A 66 28.78 -13.54 13.83
N ASN A 67 28.42 -14.38 12.87
CA ASN A 67 28.20 -13.94 11.49
C ASN A 67 26.99 -13.00 11.35
N ASN A 68 25.99 -13.11 12.23
CA ASN A 68 24.85 -12.20 12.23
C ASN A 68 25.28 -10.81 12.73
N ALA A 69 26.04 -10.74 13.82
CA ALA A 69 26.60 -9.48 14.32
C ALA A 69 27.48 -8.83 13.24
N LYS A 70 28.35 -9.61 12.60
CA LYS A 70 29.24 -9.14 11.55
C LYS A 70 28.50 -8.57 10.34
N SER A 71 27.42 -9.22 9.90
CA SER A 71 26.60 -8.72 8.81
C SER A 71 25.87 -7.42 9.17
N ARG A 72 25.37 -7.31 10.41
CA ARG A 72 24.80 -6.07 10.94
C ARG A 72 25.81 -4.93 10.96
N TRP A 73 27.02 -5.19 11.38
CA TRP A 73 28.09 -4.19 11.43
C TRP A 73 28.51 -3.74 10.04
N TYR A 74 28.59 -4.64 9.06
CA TYR A 74 28.80 -4.25 7.65
C TYR A 74 27.72 -3.29 7.16
N TYR A 75 26.46 -3.55 7.52
CA TYR A 75 25.35 -2.69 7.16
C TYR A 75 25.43 -1.33 7.87
N LEU A 76 25.75 -1.31 9.16
CA LEU A 76 25.93 -0.08 9.94
C LEU A 76 27.11 0.76 9.40
N ILE A 77 28.24 0.14 9.11
CA ILE A 77 29.39 0.82 8.49
C ILE A 77 28.98 1.48 7.17
N ALA A 78 28.22 0.76 6.34
CA ALA A 78 27.71 1.32 5.10
C ALA A 78 26.81 2.54 5.30
N GLN A 79 25.92 2.50 6.32
CA GLN A 79 25.07 3.62 6.66
C GLN A 79 25.87 4.83 7.17
N MET A 80 26.90 4.61 7.99
CA MET A 80 27.78 5.67 8.47
C MET A 80 28.53 6.34 7.30
N TRP A 81 29.10 5.57 6.39
CA TRP A 81 29.74 6.09 5.19
C TRP A 81 28.76 6.86 4.30
N GLN A 82 27.50 6.40 4.20
CA GLN A 82 26.46 7.08 3.44
C GLN A 82 26.12 8.44 4.09
N LYS A 83 26.01 8.50 5.43
CA LYS A 83 25.79 9.75 6.17
C LYS A 83 26.98 10.70 6.07
N ALA A 84 28.20 10.17 6.04
CA ALA A 84 29.43 10.93 5.79
C ALA A 84 29.56 11.38 4.32
N SER A 85 28.57 11.13 3.46
CA SER A 85 28.59 11.44 2.02
C SER A 85 29.68 10.71 1.22
N ARG A 86 30.29 9.68 1.80
CA ARG A 86 31.28 8.81 1.15
C ARG A 86 30.59 7.65 0.43
N ILE A 87 29.89 7.97 -0.64
CA ILE A 87 28.95 7.07 -1.31
C ILE A 87 29.63 5.81 -1.88
N ASP A 88 30.88 5.91 -2.38
CA ASP A 88 31.61 4.76 -2.92
C ASP A 88 31.98 3.77 -1.82
N GLU A 89 32.41 4.26 -0.65
CA GLU A 89 32.67 3.40 0.49
C GLU A 89 31.37 2.78 1.02
N ALA A 90 30.29 3.55 1.12
CA ALA A 90 28.99 3.04 1.49
C ALA A 90 28.54 1.86 0.58
N TYR A 91 28.71 2.01 -0.74
CA TYR A 91 28.37 0.95 -1.70
C TYR A 91 29.17 -0.32 -1.46
N LYS A 92 30.49 -0.22 -1.24
CA LYS A 92 31.36 -1.37 -0.97
C LYS A 92 30.89 -2.14 0.27
N TRP A 93 30.53 -1.42 1.33
CA TRP A 93 30.09 -2.04 2.59
C TRP A 93 28.68 -2.59 2.51
N TYR A 94 27.74 -1.95 1.77
CA TYR A 94 26.45 -2.55 1.46
C TYR A 94 26.59 -3.83 0.63
N LYS A 95 27.55 -3.87 -0.30
CA LYS A 95 27.84 -5.08 -1.08
C LYS A 95 28.30 -6.22 -0.17
N LYS A 96 29.25 -5.96 0.75
CA LYS A 96 29.66 -6.95 1.77
C LYS A 96 28.50 -7.42 2.62
N ALA A 97 27.65 -6.50 3.09
CA ALA A 97 26.47 -6.84 3.89
C ALA A 97 25.47 -7.72 3.11
N ASN A 98 25.27 -7.47 1.81
CA ASN A 98 24.37 -8.28 0.98
C ASN A 98 24.93 -9.67 0.65
N GLU A 99 26.24 -9.78 0.43
CA GLU A 99 26.93 -11.04 0.10
C GLU A 99 27.08 -11.94 1.33
N PHE A 100 27.39 -11.34 2.46
CA PHE A 100 27.69 -12.03 3.71
C PHE A 100 26.58 -11.86 4.77
N SER A 101 25.31 -12.07 4.39
CA SER A 101 24.19 -11.91 5.33
C SER A 101 23.51 -13.25 5.65
N PRO A 102 23.78 -13.82 6.84
CA PRO A 102 22.99 -14.92 7.35
C PRO A 102 21.53 -14.53 7.60
N ASN A 103 21.30 -13.25 7.96
CA ASN A 103 19.96 -12.69 8.06
C ASN A 103 19.56 -12.09 6.69
N PRO A 104 18.60 -12.71 5.98
CA PRO A 104 18.20 -12.26 4.65
C PRO A 104 17.63 -10.84 4.63
N ILE A 105 17.02 -10.37 5.70
CA ILE A 105 16.44 -9.03 5.81
C ILE A 105 17.51 -7.95 5.63
N ILE A 106 18.68 -8.13 6.28
CA ILE A 106 19.81 -7.21 6.13
C ILE A 106 20.29 -7.19 4.67
N GLY A 107 20.35 -8.37 4.03
CA GLY A 107 20.71 -8.48 2.62
C GLY A 107 19.72 -7.76 1.69
N VAL A 108 18.42 -7.81 1.99
CA VAL A 108 17.38 -7.08 1.24
C VAL A 108 17.60 -5.57 1.35
N TYR A 109 17.73 -5.03 2.58
CA TYR A 109 17.97 -3.60 2.78
C TYR A 109 19.30 -3.14 2.17
N ALA A 110 20.36 -3.94 2.31
CA ALA A 110 21.64 -3.65 1.67
C ALA A 110 21.49 -3.57 0.16
N LYS A 111 20.77 -4.52 -0.47
CA LYS A 111 20.53 -4.51 -1.92
C LYS A 111 19.71 -3.31 -2.37
N ILE A 112 18.67 -2.93 -1.62
CA ILE A 112 17.87 -1.75 -1.90
C ILE A 112 18.74 -0.49 -1.90
N ASN A 113 19.60 -0.33 -0.88
CA ASN A 113 20.49 0.83 -0.78
C ASN A 113 21.54 0.85 -1.89
N MET A 114 22.07 -0.31 -2.30
CA MET A 114 22.96 -0.41 -3.47
C MET A 114 22.30 0.13 -4.74
N VAL A 115 21.05 -0.30 -5.02
CA VAL A 115 20.30 0.15 -6.20
C VAL A 115 20.01 1.66 -6.13
N ARG A 116 19.70 2.18 -4.95
CA ARG A 116 19.55 3.64 -4.74
C ARG A 116 20.82 4.42 -5.04
N ILE A 117 21.97 3.91 -4.60
CA ILE A 117 23.26 4.53 -4.85
C ILE A 117 23.59 4.49 -6.35
N GLU A 118 23.37 3.37 -7.01
CA GLU A 118 23.60 3.20 -8.46
C GLU A 118 22.73 4.17 -9.26
N ALA A 119 21.44 4.26 -8.96
CA ALA A 119 20.52 5.17 -9.62
C ALA A 119 20.92 6.64 -9.45
N LYS A 120 21.35 7.02 -8.23
CA LYS A 120 21.80 8.39 -7.93
C LYS A 120 23.08 8.74 -8.71
N LYS A 121 24.05 7.82 -8.80
CA LYS A 121 25.28 8.02 -9.57
C LYS A 121 25.03 8.20 -11.06
N LEU A 122 24.05 7.51 -11.60
CA LEU A 122 23.68 7.55 -13.02
C LEU A 122 22.64 8.63 -13.34
N ASN A 123 22.27 9.48 -12.37
CA ASN A 123 21.21 10.50 -12.49
C ASN A 123 19.90 9.90 -13.07
N GLN A 124 19.55 8.68 -12.67
CA GLN A 124 18.35 8.00 -13.14
C GLN A 124 17.10 8.58 -12.49
N SER A 125 15.98 8.55 -13.24
CA SER A 125 14.70 8.93 -12.70
C SER A 125 14.22 7.96 -11.60
N TRP A 126 13.32 8.42 -10.76
CA TRP A 126 12.75 7.59 -9.69
C TRP A 126 11.95 6.40 -10.25
N GLU A 127 11.33 6.53 -11.43
CA GLU A 127 10.66 5.43 -12.12
C GLU A 127 11.63 4.32 -12.52
N PHE A 128 12.82 4.70 -12.98
CA PHE A 128 13.86 3.75 -13.31
C PHE A 128 14.31 2.99 -12.06
N LEU A 129 14.53 3.73 -10.96
CA LEU A 129 14.85 3.13 -9.66
C LEU A 129 13.74 2.18 -9.18
N ALA A 130 12.48 2.57 -9.30
CA ALA A 130 11.34 1.73 -8.95
C ALA A 130 11.32 0.44 -9.80
N ASN A 131 11.58 0.54 -11.11
CA ASN A 131 11.66 -0.62 -11.99
C ASN A 131 12.82 -1.55 -11.62
N ASP A 132 13.96 -1.03 -11.21
CA ASP A 132 15.09 -1.85 -10.76
C ASP A 132 14.78 -2.55 -9.43
N LEU A 133 14.09 -1.89 -8.50
CA LEU A 133 13.58 -2.52 -7.29
C LEU A 133 12.56 -3.62 -7.63
N LEU A 134 11.67 -3.38 -8.61
CA LEU A 134 10.71 -4.38 -9.07
C LEU A 134 11.40 -5.62 -9.67
N LYS A 135 12.53 -5.48 -10.37
CA LYS A 135 13.33 -6.63 -10.85
C LYS A 135 13.84 -7.50 -9.70
N ILE A 136 14.11 -6.90 -8.53
CA ILE A 136 14.58 -7.65 -7.36
C ILE A 136 13.48 -8.59 -6.84
N THR A 137 12.21 -8.19 -6.86
CA THR A 137 11.08 -9.02 -6.38
C THR A 137 10.96 -10.35 -7.13
N ARG A 138 11.44 -10.41 -8.38
CA ARG A 138 11.37 -11.61 -9.23
C ARG A 138 12.42 -12.67 -8.88
N LYS A 139 13.46 -12.31 -8.08
CA LYS A 139 14.52 -13.25 -7.68
C LYS A 139 14.06 -14.10 -6.51
N GLU A 140 14.24 -15.41 -6.59
CA GLU A 140 13.82 -16.38 -5.56
C GLU A 140 14.29 -16.00 -4.14
N LYS A 141 15.55 -15.56 -4.02
CA LYS A 141 16.15 -15.13 -2.74
C LYS A 141 15.32 -14.06 -2.03
N TYR A 142 14.63 -13.17 -2.77
CA TYR A 142 13.92 -12.01 -2.24
C TYR A 142 12.39 -12.16 -2.21
N LYS A 143 11.86 -13.25 -2.78
CA LYS A 143 10.41 -13.53 -2.76
C LYS A 143 9.75 -13.46 -1.37
N PRO A 144 10.36 -13.97 -0.28
CA PRO A 144 9.78 -13.85 1.06
C PRO A 144 9.74 -12.43 1.61
N TYR A 145 10.46 -11.49 0.99
CA TYR A 145 10.67 -10.11 1.47
C TYR A 145 10.13 -9.07 0.48
N VAL A 146 9.22 -9.47 -0.37
CA VAL A 146 8.61 -8.61 -1.39
C VAL A 146 7.83 -7.46 -0.75
N ASP A 147 7.25 -7.68 0.41
CA ASP A 147 6.59 -6.68 1.26
C ASP A 147 7.51 -5.50 1.59
N ILE A 148 8.75 -5.77 2.00
CA ILE A 148 9.77 -4.74 2.29
C ILE A 148 10.11 -3.94 1.02
N ILE A 149 10.29 -4.64 -0.11
CA ILE A 149 10.66 -3.97 -1.37
C ILE A 149 9.55 -3.04 -1.83
N TYR A 150 8.29 -3.49 -1.83
CA TYR A 150 7.15 -2.64 -2.18
C TYR A 150 6.95 -1.47 -1.22
N PHE A 151 7.19 -1.67 0.08
CA PHE A 151 7.17 -0.58 1.05
C PHE A 151 8.22 0.50 0.73
N GLU A 152 9.44 0.11 0.38
CA GLU A 152 10.49 1.05 -0.01
C GLU A 152 10.22 1.73 -1.35
N MET A 153 9.58 1.03 -2.30
CA MET A 153 9.08 1.63 -3.55
C MET A 153 7.98 2.66 -3.27
N ALA A 154 7.07 2.37 -2.34
CA ALA A 154 6.02 3.30 -1.93
C ALA A 154 6.62 4.58 -1.32
N LYS A 155 7.60 4.47 -0.45
CA LYS A 155 8.33 5.63 0.12
C LYS A 155 8.97 6.48 -0.99
N LEU A 156 9.53 5.85 -2.00
CA LEU A 156 10.10 6.54 -3.16
C LEU A 156 9.02 7.31 -3.94
N ALA A 157 7.85 6.69 -4.17
CA ALA A 157 6.72 7.33 -4.85
C ALA A 157 6.19 8.53 -4.05
N ILE A 158 6.12 8.43 -2.71
CA ILE A 158 5.70 9.53 -1.83
C ILE A 158 6.65 10.72 -1.97
N GLN A 159 7.96 10.47 -1.93
CA GLN A 159 8.97 11.53 -2.09
C GLN A 159 8.83 12.28 -3.43
N ASN A 160 8.30 11.61 -4.45
CA ASN A 160 8.04 12.17 -5.76
C ASN A 160 6.57 12.55 -6.01
N LYS A 161 5.75 12.61 -4.94
CA LYS A 161 4.32 13.00 -4.97
C LYS A 161 3.45 12.12 -5.90
N ALA A 162 3.91 10.91 -6.21
CA ALA A 162 3.18 9.92 -7.00
C ALA A 162 2.27 9.06 -6.08
N PHE A 163 1.28 9.70 -5.45
CA PHE A 163 0.49 9.10 -4.37
C PHE A 163 -0.34 7.89 -4.81
N GLU A 164 -0.84 7.88 -6.04
CA GLU A 164 -1.56 6.72 -6.58
C GLU A 164 -0.69 5.47 -6.66
N LYS A 165 0.55 5.61 -7.17
CA LYS A 165 1.52 4.51 -7.20
C LYS A 165 1.94 4.10 -5.79
N ALA A 166 2.09 5.07 -4.88
CA ALA A 166 2.40 4.79 -3.48
C ALA A 166 1.31 3.93 -2.83
N ASN A 167 0.03 4.27 -3.01
CA ASN A 167 -1.10 3.49 -2.52
C ASN A 167 -1.10 2.06 -3.07
N GLN A 168 -0.91 1.88 -4.39
CA GLN A 168 -0.85 0.56 -5.01
C GLN A 168 0.27 -0.29 -4.42
N TRP A 169 1.47 0.29 -4.24
CA TRP A 169 2.60 -0.43 -3.68
C TRP A 169 2.46 -0.72 -2.19
N LEU A 170 1.84 0.16 -1.41
CA LEU A 170 1.52 -0.12 0.00
C LEU A 170 0.51 -1.25 0.15
N ILE A 171 -0.54 -1.27 -0.66
CA ILE A 171 -1.50 -2.37 -0.70
C ILE A 171 -0.80 -3.68 -1.08
N THR A 172 0.09 -3.64 -2.08
CA THR A 172 0.86 -4.82 -2.47
C THR A 172 1.81 -5.25 -1.36
N SER A 173 2.45 -4.33 -0.63
CA SER A 173 3.27 -4.62 0.55
C SER A 173 2.45 -5.34 1.63
N ILE A 174 1.27 -4.84 1.95
CA ILE A 174 0.35 -5.41 2.96
C ILE A 174 -0.09 -6.82 2.56
N THR A 175 -0.52 -7.00 1.31
CA THR A 175 -1.04 -8.30 0.81
C THR A 175 0.05 -9.33 0.59
N SER A 176 1.27 -8.92 0.29
CA SER A 176 2.43 -9.80 0.12
C SER A 176 3.09 -10.21 1.44
N ASN A 177 2.77 -9.52 2.53
CA ASN A 177 3.35 -9.81 3.84
C ASN A 177 2.87 -11.15 4.38
N ARG A 178 3.80 -12.04 4.74
CA ARG A 178 3.50 -13.39 5.24
C ARG A 178 3.72 -13.57 6.74
N SER A 179 4.70 -12.89 7.31
CA SER A 179 5.14 -13.16 8.68
C SER A 179 5.72 -11.94 9.43
N ASN A 180 5.91 -10.83 8.75
CA ASN A 180 6.50 -9.63 9.34
C ASN A 180 5.39 -8.66 9.80
N ALA A 181 4.81 -8.91 10.97
CA ALA A 181 3.74 -8.07 11.52
C ALA A 181 4.15 -6.60 11.66
N GLN A 182 5.42 -6.32 12.03
CA GLN A 182 5.92 -4.96 12.16
C GLN A 182 5.94 -4.22 10.81
N GLN A 183 6.40 -4.89 9.73
CA GLN A 183 6.38 -4.31 8.38
C GLN A 183 4.95 -4.06 7.88
N LYS A 184 4.03 -5.01 8.15
CA LYS A 184 2.61 -4.86 7.82
C LYS A 184 2.00 -3.65 8.52
N GLN A 185 2.29 -3.49 9.82
CA GLN A 185 1.85 -2.33 10.60
C GLN A 185 2.38 -1.02 10.00
N GLN A 186 3.68 -0.93 9.69
CA GLN A 186 4.28 0.26 9.07
C GLN A 186 3.65 0.58 7.71
N SER A 187 3.28 -0.44 6.93
CA SER A 187 2.62 -0.25 5.64
C SER A 187 1.20 0.30 5.79
N PHE A 188 0.43 -0.17 6.78
CA PHE A 188 -0.89 0.39 7.10
C PHE A 188 -0.80 1.82 7.64
N GLU A 189 0.15 2.10 8.53
CA GLU A 189 0.37 3.43 9.09
C GLU A 189 0.68 4.44 7.99
N LEU A 190 1.63 4.10 7.10
CA LEU A 190 1.99 4.96 5.98
C LEU A 190 0.85 5.12 4.98
N LEU A 191 0.05 4.06 4.73
CA LEU A 191 -1.14 4.13 3.87
C LEU A 191 -2.20 5.05 4.46
N GLY A 192 -2.43 4.97 5.77
CA GLY A 192 -3.33 5.86 6.49
C GLY A 192 -2.88 7.31 6.41
N ASP A 193 -1.61 7.58 6.71
CA ASP A 193 -1.03 8.93 6.70
C ASP A 193 -1.15 9.62 5.35
N ILE A 194 -0.79 8.92 4.26
CA ILE A 194 -0.86 9.49 2.91
C ILE A 194 -2.30 9.78 2.52
N ASN A 195 -3.22 8.85 2.77
CA ASN A 195 -4.60 9.02 2.38
C ASN A 195 -5.29 10.08 3.23
N TYR A 196 -4.93 10.21 4.52
CA TYR A 196 -5.39 11.31 5.37
C TYR A 196 -4.92 12.67 4.86
N GLN A 197 -3.67 12.79 4.41
CA GLN A 197 -3.09 14.02 3.86
C GLN A 197 -3.69 14.41 2.49
N ASN A 198 -4.11 13.42 1.71
CA ASN A 198 -4.70 13.62 0.38
C ASN A 198 -6.24 13.58 0.39
N ASP A 199 -6.88 13.74 1.55
CA ASP A 199 -8.32 13.79 1.74
C ASP A 199 -9.09 12.52 1.30
N ASN A 200 -8.38 11.39 1.17
CA ASN A 200 -8.95 10.08 0.88
C ASN A 200 -9.38 9.37 2.18
N TYR A 201 -10.30 9.98 2.91
CA TYR A 201 -10.63 9.60 4.29
C TYR A 201 -11.10 8.16 4.45
N ALA A 202 -11.84 7.61 3.48
CA ALA A 202 -12.31 6.23 3.53
C ALA A 202 -11.17 5.21 3.54
N ILE A 203 -10.13 5.41 2.72
CA ILE A 203 -8.95 4.54 2.72
C ILE A 203 -8.13 4.76 3.99
N ALA A 204 -8.01 6.01 4.44
CA ALA A 204 -7.30 6.34 5.67
C ALA A 204 -7.94 5.67 6.89
N GLU A 205 -9.27 5.69 7.01
CA GLU A 205 -10.00 5.02 8.10
C GLU A 205 -9.73 3.52 8.12
N ILE A 206 -9.90 2.84 6.98
CA ILE A 206 -9.68 1.40 6.87
C ILE A 206 -8.23 1.04 7.21
N ALA A 207 -7.27 1.84 6.74
CA ALA A 207 -5.87 1.61 7.03
C ALA A 207 -5.56 1.75 8.53
N TYR A 208 -6.05 2.81 9.17
CA TYR A 208 -5.86 3.00 10.61
C TYR A 208 -6.65 1.99 11.46
N ASP A 209 -7.83 1.54 11.02
CA ASP A 209 -8.59 0.49 11.72
C ASP A 209 -7.89 -0.85 11.70
N SER A 210 -7.12 -1.11 10.64
CA SER A 210 -6.28 -2.32 10.54
C SER A 210 -5.09 -2.30 11.52
N LEU A 211 -4.82 -1.17 12.18
CA LEU A 211 -3.77 -1.02 13.20
C LEU A 211 -4.28 -1.36 14.62
N ASN A 212 -4.99 -2.46 14.77
CA ASN A 212 -5.66 -2.83 16.04
C ASN A 212 -4.73 -3.05 17.24
N ASN A 213 -3.43 -3.33 16.99
CA ASN A 213 -2.45 -3.70 18.02
C ASN A 213 -1.31 -2.70 18.15
N ILE A 214 -1.54 -1.43 17.85
CA ILE A 214 -0.53 -0.40 18.11
C ILE A 214 -0.30 -0.32 19.62
N LEU A 215 0.94 -0.50 20.03
CA LEU A 215 1.33 -0.32 21.42
C LEU A 215 1.23 1.16 21.81
N LYS A 216 0.74 1.43 23.03
CA LYS A 216 0.70 2.80 23.60
C LYS A 216 2.08 3.48 23.65
N SER A 217 3.15 2.70 23.59
CA SER A 217 4.53 3.20 23.50
C SER A 217 4.92 3.72 22.10
N ASN A 218 4.09 3.52 21.08
CA ASN A 218 4.33 4.12 19.76
C ASN A 218 4.14 5.64 19.85
N PRO A 219 5.12 6.45 19.44
CA PRO A 219 5.02 7.92 19.48
C PRO A 219 3.81 8.49 18.72
N GLN A 220 3.30 7.76 17.72
CA GLN A 220 2.15 8.19 16.91
C GLN A 220 0.80 7.67 17.44
N TYR A 221 0.78 6.91 18.54
CA TYR A 221 -0.43 6.27 19.05
C TYR A 221 -1.58 7.27 19.25
N GLU A 222 -1.35 8.35 19.99
CA GLU A 222 -2.38 9.37 20.28
C GLU A 222 -2.87 10.04 19.00
N THR A 223 -1.97 10.41 18.11
CA THR A 223 -2.29 11.03 16.83
C THR A 223 -3.18 10.11 15.97
N ILE A 224 -2.86 8.83 15.90
CA ILE A 224 -3.64 7.85 15.15
C ILE A 224 -5.04 7.67 15.78
N GLN A 225 -5.14 7.60 17.11
CA GLN A 225 -6.44 7.48 17.78
C GLN A 225 -7.34 8.70 17.56
N LEU A 226 -6.78 9.91 17.61
CA LEU A 226 -7.50 11.14 17.30
C LEU A 226 -7.99 11.16 15.84
N ARG A 227 -7.12 10.81 14.91
CA ARG A 227 -7.48 10.71 13.49
C ARG A 227 -8.56 9.66 13.23
N LYS A 228 -8.49 8.49 13.85
CA LYS A 228 -9.53 7.45 13.76
C LYS A 228 -10.88 7.97 14.18
N LYS A 229 -10.98 8.62 15.34
CA LYS A 229 -12.21 9.20 15.85
C LYS A 229 -12.78 10.26 14.89
N TRP A 230 -11.93 11.10 14.34
CA TRP A 230 -12.32 12.14 13.40
C TRP A 230 -12.80 11.51 12.06
N LEU A 231 -12.05 10.53 11.54
CA LEU A 231 -12.35 9.84 10.29
C LEU A 231 -13.67 9.08 10.34
N SER A 232 -13.96 8.35 11.42
CA SER A 232 -15.23 7.63 11.56
C SER A 232 -16.41 8.61 11.48
N THR A 233 -16.32 9.76 12.17
CA THR A 233 -17.37 10.76 12.15
C THR A 233 -17.59 11.35 10.75
N ILE A 234 -16.52 11.71 10.02
CA ILE A 234 -16.64 12.33 8.70
C ILE A 234 -17.10 11.33 7.64
N ASN A 235 -16.60 10.09 7.70
CA ASN A 235 -16.96 9.07 6.73
C ASN A 235 -18.42 8.64 6.89
N ASP A 236 -18.93 8.48 8.11
CA ASP A 236 -20.33 8.17 8.37
C ASP A 236 -21.26 9.25 7.77
N GLN A 237 -20.95 10.52 7.99
CA GLN A 237 -21.73 11.63 7.43
C GLN A 237 -21.61 11.70 5.90
N THR A 238 -20.44 11.48 5.36
CA THR A 238 -20.21 11.46 3.92
C THR A 238 -20.95 10.31 3.24
N ILE A 239 -21.02 9.13 3.87
CA ILE A 239 -21.79 7.99 3.36
C ILE A 239 -23.29 8.33 3.32
N ILE A 240 -23.84 8.92 4.39
CA ILE A 240 -25.24 9.35 4.43
C ILE A 240 -25.49 10.37 3.32
N TYR A 241 -24.67 11.38 3.20
CA TYR A 241 -24.77 12.42 2.17
C TYR A 241 -24.81 11.82 0.75
N GLN A 242 -23.87 10.95 0.42
CA GLN A 242 -23.79 10.31 -0.91
C GLN A 242 -24.95 9.35 -1.18
N GLN A 243 -25.43 8.68 -0.14
CA GLN A 243 -26.56 7.78 -0.25
C GLN A 243 -27.85 8.56 -0.54
N GLU A 244 -28.13 9.62 0.21
CA GLU A 244 -29.33 10.44 0.01
C GLU A 244 -29.29 11.17 -1.34
N ASP A 245 -28.14 11.70 -1.76
CA ASP A 245 -27.94 12.30 -3.09
C ASP A 245 -28.26 11.30 -4.22
N SER A 246 -27.78 10.08 -4.08
CA SER A 246 -28.07 9.03 -5.06
C SER A 246 -29.54 8.63 -5.10
N LEU A 247 -30.22 8.60 -3.94
CA LEU A 247 -31.64 8.28 -3.86
C LEU A 247 -32.50 9.39 -4.45
N GLN A 248 -32.17 10.66 -4.19
CA GLN A 248 -32.86 11.82 -4.78
C GLN A 248 -32.69 11.85 -6.30
N TYR A 249 -31.49 11.57 -6.80
CA TYR A 249 -31.23 11.47 -8.24
C TYR A 249 -32.05 10.36 -8.89
N ILE A 250 -32.17 9.18 -8.25
CA ILE A 250 -32.99 8.07 -8.75
C ILE A 250 -34.47 8.46 -8.76
N TYR A 251 -34.97 9.16 -7.73
CA TYR A 251 -36.37 9.61 -7.63
C TYR A 251 -36.78 10.57 -8.77
N GLN A 252 -35.86 11.42 -9.22
CA GLN A 252 -36.08 12.35 -10.33
C GLN A 252 -36.16 11.66 -11.72
N MET A 253 -35.79 10.38 -11.80
CA MET A 253 -35.86 9.62 -13.06
C MET A 253 -37.28 9.13 -13.35
N PRO A 254 -37.60 8.84 -14.63
CA PRO A 254 -38.82 8.14 -14.99
C PRO A 254 -38.96 6.80 -14.24
N LYS A 255 -40.17 6.47 -13.77
CA LYS A 255 -40.43 5.28 -12.93
C LYS A 255 -39.90 3.96 -13.52
N GLU A 256 -39.94 3.83 -14.82
CA GLU A 256 -39.42 2.65 -15.54
C GLU A 256 -37.91 2.40 -15.33
N TYR A 257 -37.16 3.46 -15.07
CA TYR A 257 -35.71 3.39 -14.86
C TYR A 257 -35.29 3.36 -13.38
N GLN A 258 -36.18 3.76 -12.47
CA GLN A 258 -35.84 3.88 -11.03
C GLN A 258 -35.38 2.53 -10.45
N GLU A 259 -36.13 1.45 -10.67
CA GLU A 259 -35.77 0.12 -10.16
C GLU A 259 -34.45 -0.39 -10.76
N TYR A 260 -34.25 -0.18 -12.05
CA TYR A 260 -33.04 -0.60 -12.72
C TYR A 260 -31.80 0.15 -12.16
N LYS A 261 -31.92 1.47 -11.96
CA LYS A 261 -30.84 2.29 -11.40
C LYS A 261 -30.56 1.97 -9.94
N ALA A 262 -31.60 1.73 -9.15
CA ALA A 262 -31.45 1.31 -7.76
C ALA A 262 -30.69 -0.04 -7.65
N LYS A 263 -31.03 -1.01 -8.48
CA LYS A 263 -30.30 -2.28 -8.56
C LYS A 263 -28.83 -2.07 -8.95
N GLN A 264 -28.55 -1.23 -9.93
CA GLN A 264 -27.19 -0.90 -10.37
C GLN A 264 -26.38 -0.20 -9.25
N TYR A 265 -26.98 0.72 -8.52
CA TYR A 265 -26.35 1.39 -7.40
C TYR A 265 -25.99 0.40 -6.29
N TYR A 266 -26.92 -0.49 -5.92
CA TYR A 266 -26.71 -1.51 -4.89
C TYR A 266 -25.57 -2.50 -5.27
N ILE A 267 -25.59 -3.00 -6.50
CA ILE A 267 -24.53 -3.89 -7.00
C ILE A 267 -23.16 -3.20 -6.94
N ARG A 268 -23.09 -1.94 -7.35
CA ARG A 268 -21.84 -1.16 -7.27
C ARG A 268 -21.37 -0.94 -5.83
N LYS A 269 -22.29 -0.67 -4.91
CA LYS A 269 -21.98 -0.51 -3.49
C LYS A 269 -21.40 -1.80 -2.91
N GLN A 270 -22.07 -2.93 -3.12
CA GLN A 270 -21.58 -4.24 -2.67
C GLN A 270 -20.24 -4.61 -3.29
N ALA A 271 -20.06 -4.40 -4.59
CA ALA A 271 -18.78 -4.67 -5.26
C ALA A 271 -17.63 -3.84 -4.65
N LYS A 272 -17.89 -2.58 -4.29
CA LYS A 272 -16.92 -1.72 -3.60
C LYS A 272 -16.57 -2.26 -2.22
N GLU A 273 -17.58 -2.63 -1.42
CA GLU A 273 -17.37 -3.20 -0.09
C GLU A 273 -16.60 -4.54 -0.15
N GLU A 274 -16.91 -5.37 -1.14
CA GLU A 274 -16.22 -6.64 -1.37
C GLU A 274 -14.73 -6.44 -1.74
N ILE A 275 -14.45 -5.50 -2.66
CA ILE A 275 -13.06 -5.15 -3.04
C ILE A 275 -12.30 -4.64 -1.81
N ILE A 276 -12.90 -3.77 -1.00
CA ILE A 276 -12.28 -3.26 0.23
C ILE A 276 -12.00 -4.42 1.19
N LYS A 277 -12.97 -5.31 1.41
CA LYS A 277 -12.78 -6.50 2.24
C LYS A 277 -11.66 -7.40 1.73
N GLN A 278 -11.58 -7.65 0.43
CA GLN A 278 -10.52 -8.47 -0.19
C GLN A 278 -9.14 -7.84 -0.07
N LEU A 279 -9.04 -6.52 -0.17
CA LEU A 279 -7.76 -5.80 -0.04
C LEU A 279 -7.20 -5.86 1.39
N PHE A 280 -8.05 -5.89 2.41
CA PHE A 280 -7.64 -5.77 3.81
C PHE A 280 -7.84 -7.03 4.66
N ASN A 281 -8.62 -8.02 4.18
CA ASN A 281 -8.74 -9.31 4.87
C ASN A 281 -7.46 -10.12 4.71
N GLU A 282 -7.03 -10.76 5.80
CA GLU A 282 -5.90 -11.69 5.77
C GLU A 282 -6.17 -12.83 4.77
N PRO A 283 -5.19 -13.24 3.97
CA PRO A 283 -5.32 -14.45 3.19
C PRO A 283 -5.43 -15.64 4.17
N THR A 284 -6.65 -16.11 4.39
CA THR A 284 -6.86 -17.45 4.92
C THR A 284 -6.10 -18.41 4.01
N GLY A 285 -5.10 -19.10 4.58
CA GLY A 285 -4.11 -19.89 3.84
C GLY A 285 -4.72 -20.70 2.69
N ASN A 286 -4.12 -20.57 1.52
CA ASN A 286 -4.35 -21.26 0.24
C ASN A 286 -4.96 -20.47 -0.93
N SER A 287 -4.90 -19.20 -0.97
CA SER A 287 -5.14 -18.50 -2.25
C SER A 287 -3.82 -18.16 -2.94
N LYS A 288 -3.58 -18.78 -4.10
CA LYS A 288 -2.56 -18.35 -5.06
C LYS A 288 -2.78 -16.87 -5.33
N ALA A 289 -1.75 -16.04 -5.15
CA ALA A 289 -1.80 -14.63 -5.49
C ALA A 289 -2.37 -14.47 -6.92
N PRO A 290 -3.38 -13.61 -7.14
CA PRO A 290 -3.87 -13.38 -8.48
C PRO A 290 -2.76 -12.75 -9.31
N ASN A 291 -2.37 -13.43 -10.38
CA ASN A 291 -1.31 -13.02 -11.30
C ASN A 291 -1.67 -11.79 -12.17
N ASN A 292 -2.76 -11.08 -11.88
CA ASN A 292 -3.25 -9.95 -12.65
C ASN A 292 -3.68 -8.80 -11.76
N ILE A 293 -2.70 -8.12 -11.12
CA ILE A 293 -2.95 -6.80 -10.49
C ILE A 293 -2.50 -5.68 -11.47
N GLU A 294 -2.69 -5.86 -12.77
CA GLU A 294 -2.39 -4.79 -13.73
C GLU A 294 -3.53 -3.76 -13.91
N SER A 295 -4.67 -3.92 -13.23
CA SER A 295 -5.79 -2.99 -13.42
C SER A 295 -6.77 -2.85 -12.26
N VAL A 296 -6.32 -2.91 -11.02
CA VAL A 296 -7.16 -2.36 -9.94
C VAL A 296 -6.96 -0.86 -9.91
N ASN A 297 -7.69 -0.19 -10.78
CA ASN A 297 -7.82 1.26 -10.77
C ASN A 297 -8.61 1.63 -9.51
N VAL A 298 -7.89 1.95 -8.42
CA VAL A 298 -8.46 2.37 -7.14
C VAL A 298 -8.97 3.82 -7.25
N ASN A 299 -9.74 4.12 -8.29
CA ASN A 299 -10.57 5.32 -8.35
C ASN A 299 -11.91 5.04 -7.66
N VAL A 300 -11.86 4.60 -6.40
CA VAL A 300 -13.07 4.24 -5.63
C VAL A 300 -13.83 5.47 -5.13
N TYR A 301 -13.18 6.65 -5.15
CA TYR A 301 -13.76 7.90 -4.65
C TYR A 301 -13.44 9.13 -5.49
N SER A 302 -13.62 9.09 -6.79
CA SER A 302 -13.90 10.34 -7.49
C SER A 302 -15.40 10.46 -7.58
N GLY A 303 -15.94 11.35 -6.75
CA GLY A 303 -17.32 11.79 -6.82
C GLY A 303 -17.66 12.13 -8.26
N VAL A 304 -18.87 11.78 -8.66
CA VAL A 304 -19.45 12.19 -9.92
C VAL A 304 -19.39 13.70 -10.01
N SER A 305 -18.28 14.24 -10.49
CA SER A 305 -18.23 15.60 -11.01
C SER A 305 -18.87 15.55 -12.38
N ASN A 306 -20.11 16.03 -12.45
CA ASN A 306 -20.68 16.44 -13.71
C ASN A 306 -19.83 17.57 -14.26
N ASN A 307 -19.09 17.28 -15.26
CA ASN A 307 -18.58 18.11 -16.33
C ASN A 307 -17.07 17.99 -16.59
N THR A 308 -16.82 17.73 -17.86
CA THR A 308 -15.59 17.99 -18.61
C THR A 308 -14.39 17.08 -18.31
N GLY A 309 -14.21 16.10 -19.22
CA GLY A 309 -12.85 15.81 -19.67
C GLY A 309 -12.14 14.64 -18.99
N THR A 310 -12.82 13.65 -18.48
CA THR A 310 -12.15 12.35 -18.29
C THR A 310 -12.20 11.57 -19.61
N ASN A 311 -11.08 11.63 -20.32
CA ASN A 311 -10.87 10.94 -21.61
C ASN A 311 -10.81 9.42 -21.48
N PHE A 312 -11.45 8.82 -20.49
CA PHE A 312 -11.49 7.36 -20.41
C PHE A 312 -12.64 6.86 -21.28
N TYR A 313 -12.27 6.37 -22.46
CA TYR A 313 -13.16 5.91 -23.52
C TYR A 313 -14.33 5.03 -23.02
N PHE A 314 -14.08 4.10 -22.09
CA PHE A 314 -15.07 3.17 -21.55
C PHE A 314 -16.05 3.76 -20.53
N LEU A 315 -15.84 4.99 -20.06
CA LEU A 315 -16.77 5.67 -19.16
C LEU A 315 -17.73 6.61 -19.90
N ASN A 316 -17.48 6.87 -21.18
CA ASN A 316 -18.34 7.69 -22.02
C ASN A 316 -19.36 6.83 -22.73
N ASN A 317 -20.61 6.86 -22.26
CA ASN A 317 -21.72 6.07 -22.82
C ASN A 317 -21.95 6.32 -24.31
N ASN A 318 -21.73 7.55 -24.80
CA ASN A 318 -21.89 7.87 -26.22
C ASN A 318 -20.80 7.20 -27.06
N ASN A 319 -19.57 7.17 -26.59
CA ASN A 319 -18.47 6.49 -27.28
C ASN A 319 -18.64 4.96 -27.24
N LEU A 320 -19.20 4.42 -26.14
CA LEU A 320 -19.54 2.99 -26.02
C LEU A 320 -20.63 2.57 -27.02
N ILE A 321 -21.68 3.37 -27.17
CA ILE A 321 -22.77 3.10 -28.11
C ILE A 321 -22.27 3.20 -29.56
N GLN A 322 -21.50 4.26 -29.87
CA GLN A 322 -20.91 4.42 -31.22
C GLN A 322 -19.89 3.30 -31.52
N GLY A 323 -19.03 2.96 -30.56
CA GLY A 323 -18.08 1.87 -30.71
C GLY A 323 -18.75 0.52 -30.92
N LYS A 324 -19.86 0.24 -30.23
CA LYS A 324 -20.65 -0.96 -30.40
C LYS A 324 -21.33 -0.99 -31.78
N GLN A 325 -21.87 0.13 -32.29
CA GLN A 325 -22.44 0.24 -33.61
C GLN A 325 -21.39 0.02 -34.72
N GLN A 326 -20.21 0.68 -34.59
CA GLN A 326 -19.12 0.49 -35.54
C GLN A 326 -18.59 -0.97 -35.52
N PHE A 327 -18.53 -1.57 -34.31
CA PHE A 327 -18.18 -2.99 -34.22
C PHE A 327 -19.15 -3.90 -34.92
N ILE A 328 -20.47 -3.70 -34.73
CA ILE A 328 -21.52 -4.49 -35.37
C ILE A 328 -21.50 -4.28 -36.88
N GLN A 329 -21.30 -3.06 -37.38
CA GLN A 329 -21.17 -2.77 -38.80
C GLN A 329 -19.98 -3.49 -39.44
N LYS A 330 -18.84 -3.51 -38.76
CA LYS A 330 -17.58 -4.08 -39.28
C LYS A 330 -17.49 -5.60 -39.14
N TRP A 331 -18.04 -6.16 -38.05
CA TRP A 331 -17.82 -7.56 -37.66
C TRP A 331 -19.10 -8.38 -37.52
N GLY A 332 -20.27 -7.75 -37.67
CA GLY A 332 -21.58 -8.36 -37.40
C GLY A 332 -21.86 -8.50 -35.89
N ALA A 333 -23.06 -9.00 -35.58
CA ALA A 333 -23.42 -9.32 -34.18
C ALA A 333 -22.63 -10.54 -33.72
N ARG A 334 -21.51 -10.28 -33.01
CA ARG A 334 -20.63 -11.32 -32.48
C ARG A 334 -20.87 -11.49 -30.98
N PRO A 335 -20.95 -12.72 -30.47
CA PRO A 335 -21.03 -12.95 -29.03
C PRO A 335 -19.71 -12.56 -28.34
N ASN A 336 -19.81 -12.13 -27.10
CA ASN A 336 -18.65 -11.82 -26.26
C ASN A 336 -18.03 -13.12 -25.70
N VAL A 337 -17.24 -13.79 -26.53
CA VAL A 337 -16.56 -15.04 -26.19
C VAL A 337 -15.09 -14.96 -26.60
N ASP A 338 -14.25 -15.74 -25.92
CA ASP A 338 -12.84 -15.84 -26.24
C ASP A 338 -12.63 -16.25 -27.72
N MET A 339 -11.61 -15.65 -28.34
CA MET A 339 -11.29 -15.88 -29.76
C MET A 339 -12.43 -15.56 -30.75
N TRP A 340 -13.32 -14.61 -30.44
CA TRP A 340 -14.48 -14.18 -31.25
C TRP A 340 -14.15 -13.86 -32.72
N ARG A 341 -12.90 -13.59 -33.07
CA ARG A 341 -12.43 -13.35 -34.45
C ARG A 341 -12.37 -14.62 -35.31
N ARG A 342 -12.33 -15.81 -34.72
CA ARG A 342 -12.27 -17.08 -35.45
C ARG A 342 -13.65 -17.52 -35.86
N LYS A 343 -13.81 -17.94 -37.14
CA LYS A 343 -15.09 -18.44 -37.69
C LYS A 343 -15.64 -19.63 -36.89
N THR A 344 -14.78 -20.44 -36.30
CA THR A 344 -15.16 -21.63 -35.51
C THR A 344 -15.88 -21.29 -34.22
N SER A 345 -15.54 -20.17 -33.54
CA SER A 345 -16.22 -19.79 -32.31
C SER A 345 -17.62 -19.22 -32.54
N SER A 346 -17.88 -18.59 -33.68
CA SER A 346 -19.24 -18.12 -34.05
C SER A 346 -20.20 -19.26 -34.40
N ASN A 347 -19.69 -20.38 -34.90
CA ASN A 347 -20.51 -21.53 -35.21
C ASN A 347 -20.85 -22.40 -33.99
N MET A 348 -20.03 -22.44 -32.96
CA MET A 348 -20.33 -23.13 -31.70
C MET A 348 -21.51 -22.51 -30.94
N VAL A 349 -21.64 -21.19 -30.95
CA VAL A 349 -22.72 -20.50 -30.23
C VAL A 349 -24.07 -20.71 -30.94
N ASN A 350 -24.10 -20.80 -32.28
CA ASN A 350 -25.32 -21.11 -33.05
C ASN A 350 -25.75 -22.57 -32.93
N ALA A 351 -24.83 -23.50 -32.62
CA ALA A 351 -25.14 -24.89 -32.33
C ALA A 351 -25.72 -25.12 -30.92
N MET A 352 -25.43 -24.21 -29.96
CA MET A 352 -25.97 -24.24 -28.59
C MET A 352 -27.37 -23.63 -28.45
N SER A 353 -27.93 -23.06 -29.52
CA SER A 353 -29.26 -22.43 -29.51
C SER A 353 -30.41 -23.39 -29.86
N ARG A 354 -30.17 -24.71 -29.95
CA ARG A 354 -31.23 -25.69 -30.04
C ARG A 354 -31.55 -26.31 -28.69
N PRO A 355 -32.82 -26.34 -28.27
CA PRO A 355 -33.19 -26.97 -27.01
C PRO A 355 -33.17 -28.49 -27.19
N SER A 356 -32.22 -29.17 -26.68
CA SER A 356 -32.26 -30.60 -26.39
C SER A 356 -31.59 -30.88 -25.07
N SER A 357 -32.45 -31.38 -24.16
CA SER A 357 -32.15 -32.05 -22.93
C SER A 357 -30.84 -32.84 -22.96
N ILE A 358 -29.85 -32.44 -22.19
CA ILE A 358 -28.87 -33.35 -21.53
C ILE A 358 -28.32 -32.66 -20.32
N ASN A 359 -28.46 -33.36 -19.18
CA ASN A 359 -27.87 -33.05 -17.90
C ASN A 359 -26.32 -33.09 -17.90
N SER A 360 -25.77 -32.25 -17.05
CA SER A 360 -24.43 -32.32 -16.46
C SER A 360 -23.26 -32.03 -17.40
N ILE A 361 -22.54 -30.96 -17.07
CA ILE A 361 -21.15 -30.90 -16.61
C ILE A 361 -20.69 -29.44 -16.56
N ASN A 362 -20.39 -29.01 -15.33
CA ASN A 362 -19.46 -27.95 -14.93
C ASN A 362 -19.31 -26.68 -15.74
N SER A 363 -20.02 -25.65 -15.30
CA SER A 363 -19.61 -24.26 -15.44
C SER A 363 -19.72 -23.59 -14.08
N ASN A 364 -18.66 -23.72 -13.25
CA ASN A 364 -18.60 -23.16 -11.91
C ASN A 364 -18.38 -21.64 -11.87
N SER A 365 -18.28 -20.94 -12.99
CA SER A 365 -18.14 -19.49 -13.03
C SER A 365 -19.47 -18.75 -13.21
N ASP A 366 -20.40 -19.30 -13.99
CA ASP A 366 -21.70 -18.66 -14.21
C ASP A 366 -22.71 -18.97 -13.10
N SER A 367 -22.50 -20.04 -12.33
CA SER A 367 -23.35 -20.39 -11.19
C SER A 367 -23.11 -19.49 -9.96
N ILE A 368 -21.91 -18.95 -9.79
CA ILE A 368 -21.60 -18.02 -8.67
C ILE A 368 -22.23 -16.65 -8.96
N VAL A 369 -22.15 -16.15 -10.18
CA VAL A 369 -22.77 -14.87 -10.56
C VAL A 369 -24.30 -14.98 -10.57
N SER A 370 -24.86 -16.12 -10.97
CA SER A 370 -26.32 -16.33 -10.99
C SER A 370 -26.93 -16.71 -9.63
N GLN A 371 -26.18 -17.32 -8.72
CA GLN A 371 -26.64 -17.59 -7.36
C GLN A 371 -26.53 -16.34 -6.48
N VAL A 372 -25.45 -15.57 -6.59
CA VAL A 372 -25.29 -14.28 -5.91
C VAL A 372 -26.38 -13.29 -6.33
N THR A 373 -26.79 -13.29 -7.61
CA THR A 373 -27.87 -12.41 -8.07
C THR A 373 -29.26 -12.81 -7.58
N LYS A 374 -29.55 -14.09 -7.31
CA LYS A 374 -30.91 -14.51 -6.89
C LYS A 374 -31.17 -14.39 -5.38
N GLU A 375 -30.19 -14.62 -4.53
CA GLU A 375 -30.33 -14.42 -3.07
C GLU A 375 -30.19 -12.93 -2.68
N GLN A 376 -29.33 -12.19 -3.36
CA GLN A 376 -29.15 -10.75 -3.11
C GLN A 376 -30.30 -9.89 -3.64
N ILE A 377 -31.06 -10.38 -4.63
CA ILE A 377 -32.30 -9.71 -5.10
C ILE A 377 -33.39 -9.72 -4.02
N LYS A 378 -33.38 -10.62 -3.05
CA LYS A 378 -34.30 -10.58 -1.91
C LYS A 378 -33.96 -9.49 -0.88
N ASP A 379 -32.68 -9.12 -0.76
CA ASP A 379 -32.25 -8.04 0.14
C ASP A 379 -32.33 -6.63 -0.50
N THR A 380 -32.47 -6.53 -1.83
CA THR A 380 -32.74 -5.25 -2.51
C THR A 380 -34.10 -4.65 -2.16
N ALA A 381 -35.03 -5.43 -1.59
CA ALA A 381 -36.27 -4.92 -1.03
C ALA A 381 -36.11 -4.01 0.19
N LYS A 382 -34.90 -3.89 0.75
CA LYS A 382 -34.57 -2.98 1.86
C LYS A 382 -34.00 -1.62 1.43
N LEU A 383 -33.72 -1.40 0.14
CA LEU A 383 -33.51 -0.04 -0.33
C LEU A 383 -34.88 0.64 -0.32
N THR A 384 -35.16 1.40 0.73
CA THR A 384 -36.37 2.28 0.76
C THR A 384 -36.15 3.37 -0.29
N LEU A 385 -36.58 3.04 -1.54
CA LEU A 385 -36.68 4.05 -2.58
C LEU A 385 -37.60 5.14 -2.10
N ILE A 386 -37.30 6.37 -2.43
CA ILE A 386 -38.19 7.49 -2.20
C ILE A 386 -39.46 7.22 -3.00
N ALA A 387 -40.56 6.89 -2.31
CA ALA A 387 -41.81 6.53 -2.94
C ALA A 387 -42.78 7.69 -3.02
N SER A 388 -42.66 8.69 -2.13
CA SER A 388 -43.54 9.82 -2.01
C SER A 388 -42.80 11.15 -1.89
N THR A 389 -43.50 12.26 -2.07
CA THR A 389 -42.97 13.61 -1.84
C THR A 389 -42.57 13.83 -0.39
N ALA A 390 -43.30 13.21 0.57
CA ALA A 390 -42.93 13.25 1.99
C ALA A 390 -41.61 12.51 2.26
N ASP A 391 -41.36 11.38 1.60
CA ASP A 391 -40.08 10.66 1.71
C ASP A 391 -38.95 11.49 1.08
N TYR A 392 -39.25 12.22 0.01
CA TYR A 392 -38.27 13.12 -0.62
C TYR A 392 -37.85 14.25 0.30
N THR A 393 -38.81 14.90 0.96
CA THR A 393 -38.52 15.97 1.94
C THR A 393 -37.73 15.44 3.14
N ASN A 394 -38.02 14.23 3.61
CA ASN A 394 -37.26 13.58 4.66
C ASN A 394 -35.81 13.23 4.20
N SER A 395 -35.65 12.81 2.96
CA SER A 395 -34.34 12.59 2.35
C SER A 395 -33.54 13.89 2.26
N GLU A 396 -34.17 14.98 1.86
CA GLU A 396 -33.56 16.31 1.78
C GLU A 396 -33.11 16.82 3.15
N ILE A 397 -33.88 16.59 4.20
CA ILE A 397 -33.50 16.92 5.58
C ILE A 397 -32.28 16.09 6.00
N ARG A 398 -32.23 14.77 5.74
CA ARG A 398 -31.08 13.94 6.07
C ARG A 398 -29.85 14.37 5.30
N TRP A 399 -29.97 14.68 4.01
CA TRP A 399 -28.92 15.19 3.17
C TRP A 399 -28.33 16.50 3.71
N ASN A 400 -29.18 17.48 4.03
CA ASN A 400 -28.75 18.75 4.59
C ASN A 400 -28.06 18.60 5.95
N ASN A 401 -28.59 17.75 6.84
CA ASN A 401 -27.97 17.47 8.13
C ASN A 401 -26.60 16.81 7.99
N ALA A 402 -26.48 15.86 7.08
CA ALA A 402 -25.20 15.19 6.80
C ALA A 402 -24.17 16.16 6.18
N ALA A 403 -24.61 17.02 5.26
CA ALA A 403 -23.77 18.07 4.68
C ALA A 403 -23.25 19.06 5.74
N LEU A 404 -24.15 19.52 6.63
CA LEU A 404 -23.79 20.43 7.71
C LEU A 404 -22.82 19.77 8.71
N ALA A 405 -23.10 18.53 9.13
CA ALA A 405 -22.24 17.77 10.03
C ALA A 405 -20.87 17.51 9.42
N THR A 406 -20.80 17.20 8.12
CA THR A 406 -19.56 17.07 7.38
C THR A 406 -18.76 18.37 7.40
N ALA A 407 -19.40 19.50 7.09
CA ALA A 407 -18.76 20.82 7.13
C ALA A 407 -18.24 21.19 8.51
N GLN A 408 -19.04 20.94 9.57
CA GLN A 408 -18.62 21.17 10.96
C GLN A 408 -17.42 20.28 11.35
N THR A 409 -17.40 19.03 10.90
CA THR A 409 -16.30 18.10 11.18
C THR A 409 -15.00 18.54 10.47
N TYR A 410 -15.10 19.11 9.27
CA TYR A 410 -13.95 19.71 8.57
C TYR A 410 -13.34 20.89 9.30
N LEU A 411 -14.18 21.71 9.98
CA LEU A 411 -13.68 22.84 10.76
C LEU A 411 -12.92 22.41 12.03
N LEU A 412 -13.06 21.15 12.46
CA LEU A 412 -12.38 20.57 13.62
C LEU A 412 -11.10 19.82 13.26
N LYS A 413 -10.76 19.71 11.97
CA LYS A 413 -9.52 19.09 11.46
C LYS A 413 -8.31 19.96 11.81
#